data_1a2b8002bc02607c9010b7eb3b9f4adc
#
_entry.id   1a2b8002bc02607c9010b7eb3b9f4adc
#
_cell.length_a   1.000
_cell.length_b   1.000
_cell.length_c   1.000
_cell.angle_alpha   90.00
_cell.angle_beta   90.00
_cell.angle_gamma   90.00
#
_symmetry.space_group_name_H-M   'P 1'
#
loop_
_entity.id
_entity.type
_entity.pdbx_description
1 polymer ?
#
loop_
_entity_poly.entity_id
_entity_poly.type
_entity_poly.pdbx_seq_one_letter_code
_entity_poly.pdbx_strand_id
1 'polypeptide(L)'
;MKSSAKKIELASVDDLFSTEESRQDEQLEKIQEIPLSELHPFKDHPFKVKDDDAMIETADSIKKYGVLVPAIARPRPDGGYELVAGHRRRRASELAGKETMPVIVRDLDDDAATIIMVDSNLQRENLLPSERAFAYKMKLEAIKHQGARTDLTSVQVEQKLSARDQVAKEAGERSGIQVMRYV
;
A
#
# COMPACT_ATOMS: atom_id res chain seq x y z
N MET A 1 20.28 24.62 47.68
CA MET A 1 20.07 24.94 46.26
C MET A 1 20.66 23.81 45.43
N LYS A 2 19.83 22.92 44.88
CA LYS A 2 20.27 21.83 43.99
C LYS A 2 20.11 22.30 42.55
N SER A 3 21.24 22.49 41.86
CA SER A 3 21.28 22.83 40.45
C SER A 3 20.87 21.60 39.65
N SER A 4 19.77 21.70 38.91
CA SER A 4 19.30 20.70 37.96
C SER A 4 20.06 20.90 36.65
N ALA A 5 21.11 20.10 36.42
CA ALA A 5 21.80 20.08 35.17
C ALA A 5 20.88 19.42 34.09
N LYS A 6 20.42 20.21 33.16
CA LYS A 6 19.67 19.77 31.97
C LYS A 6 20.60 18.94 31.12
N LYS A 7 20.33 17.64 30.97
CA LYS A 7 21.08 16.73 30.13
C LYS A 7 20.88 17.19 28.68
N ILE A 8 21.89 17.75 28.08
CA ILE A 8 21.92 18.09 26.66
C ILE A 8 22.22 16.78 25.94
N GLU A 9 21.24 16.19 25.26
CA GLU A 9 21.46 15.11 24.30
C GLU A 9 22.19 15.72 23.11
N LEU A 10 23.44 15.33 22.94
CA LEU A 10 24.21 15.70 21.75
C LEU A 10 23.61 14.93 20.57
N ALA A 11 23.21 15.65 19.53
CA ALA A 11 22.85 15.09 18.25
C ALA A 11 23.99 14.19 17.73
N SER A 12 23.63 13.08 17.09
CA SER A 12 24.61 12.16 16.51
C SER A 12 25.54 12.92 15.56
N VAL A 13 26.79 12.49 15.48
CA VAL A 13 27.78 13.11 14.58
C VAL A 13 27.30 13.05 13.13
N ASP A 14 26.53 12.02 12.76
CA ASP A 14 25.93 11.85 11.45
C ASP A 14 24.87 12.93 11.14
N ASP A 15 24.12 13.42 12.15
CA ASP A 15 23.16 14.51 11.99
C ASP A 15 23.80 15.87 11.66
N LEU A 16 25.06 16.05 12.06
CA LEU A 16 25.82 17.30 11.81
C LEU A 16 26.40 17.36 10.39
N PHE A 17 26.56 16.22 9.71
CA PHE A 17 27.15 16.13 8.37
C PHE A 17 26.12 15.77 7.28
N SER A 18 24.86 15.49 7.65
CA SER A 18 23.81 15.30 6.66
C SER A 18 23.42 16.63 6.01
N THR A 19 23.63 16.74 4.71
CA THR A 19 23.14 17.88 3.92
C THR A 19 21.62 17.76 3.74
N GLU A 20 20.94 18.90 3.44
CA GLU A 20 19.51 18.89 3.10
C GLU A 20 19.21 17.95 1.91
N GLU A 21 20.12 17.85 0.94
CA GLU A 21 20.04 16.92 -0.20
C GLU A 21 20.10 15.46 0.26
N SER A 22 20.99 15.13 1.19
CA SER A 22 21.10 13.78 1.76
C SER A 22 19.84 13.37 2.53
N ARG A 23 19.22 14.29 3.26
CA ARG A 23 17.94 14.06 3.96
C ARG A 23 16.77 13.90 3.01
N GLN A 24 16.78 14.64 1.88
CA GLN A 24 15.77 14.48 0.82
C GLN A 24 15.94 13.14 0.09
N ASP A 25 17.17 12.71 -0.18
CA ASP A 25 17.47 11.41 -0.80
C ASP A 25 17.09 10.23 0.09
N GLU A 26 17.18 10.36 1.42
CA GLU A 26 16.71 9.35 2.37
C GLU A 26 15.17 9.24 2.41
N GLN A 27 14.46 10.33 2.07
CA GLN A 27 12.99 10.35 1.97
C GLN A 27 12.48 9.84 0.62
N LEU A 28 13.35 9.72 -0.40
CA LEU A 28 12.96 9.14 -1.68
C LEU A 28 12.72 7.64 -1.54
N GLU A 29 11.59 7.20 -2.05
CA GLU A 29 11.25 5.78 -2.07
C GLU A 29 12.25 4.99 -2.91
N LYS A 30 13.08 4.18 -2.26
CA LYS A 30 14.09 3.36 -2.93
C LYS A 30 13.47 2.09 -3.49
N ILE A 31 13.68 1.84 -4.78
CA ILE A 31 13.33 0.57 -5.42
C ILE A 31 14.38 -0.47 -5.02
N GLN A 32 13.94 -1.60 -4.50
CA GLN A 32 14.78 -2.71 -4.08
C GLN A 32 14.43 -3.96 -4.88
N GLU A 33 15.44 -4.74 -5.28
CA GLU A 33 15.24 -6.05 -5.87
C GLU A 33 15.02 -7.07 -4.75
N ILE A 34 13.79 -7.55 -4.61
CA ILE A 34 13.39 -8.48 -3.55
C ILE A 34 13.14 -9.86 -4.16
N PRO A 35 13.67 -10.95 -3.55
CA PRO A 35 13.38 -12.32 -3.95
C PRO A 35 11.87 -12.61 -3.92
N LEU A 36 11.35 -13.28 -4.95
CA LEU A 36 9.93 -13.65 -5.01
C LEU A 36 9.51 -14.56 -3.85
N SER A 37 10.44 -15.33 -3.32
CA SER A 37 10.25 -16.20 -2.15
C SER A 37 9.98 -15.44 -0.85
N GLU A 38 10.46 -14.19 -0.74
CA GLU A 38 10.25 -13.33 0.43
C GLU A 38 9.00 -12.46 0.31
N LEU A 39 8.34 -12.45 -0.86
CA LEU A 39 7.11 -11.71 -1.11
C LEU A 39 5.89 -12.57 -0.79
N HIS A 40 5.23 -12.30 0.31
CA HIS A 40 4.02 -13.00 0.73
C HIS A 40 2.76 -12.26 0.24
N PRO A 41 1.69 -12.98 -0.11
CA PRO A 41 0.44 -12.35 -0.51
C PRO A 41 -0.16 -11.55 0.65
N PHE A 42 -0.92 -10.48 0.32
CA PHE A 42 -1.67 -9.71 1.31
C PHE A 42 -2.72 -10.59 2.00
N LYS A 43 -2.84 -10.44 3.31
CA LYS A 43 -3.82 -11.18 4.11
C LYS A 43 -5.23 -10.82 3.62
N ASP A 44 -6.08 -11.84 3.45
CA ASP A 44 -7.49 -11.69 3.02
C ASP A 44 -7.66 -10.91 1.71
N HIS A 45 -6.70 -11.04 0.77
CA HIS A 45 -6.73 -10.36 -0.53
C HIS A 45 -7.98 -10.76 -1.33
N PRO A 46 -8.90 -9.82 -1.61
CA PRO A 46 -10.20 -10.15 -2.20
C PRO A 46 -10.13 -10.46 -3.70
N PHE A 47 -9.09 -9.98 -4.38
CA PHE A 47 -8.97 -10.07 -5.82
C PHE A 47 -8.20 -11.31 -6.25
N LYS A 48 -8.84 -12.16 -7.05
CA LYS A 48 -8.20 -13.38 -7.54
C LYS A 48 -7.20 -13.06 -8.65
N VAL A 49 -6.01 -13.62 -8.52
CA VAL A 49 -5.01 -13.65 -9.60
C VAL A 49 -5.29 -14.90 -10.44
N LYS A 50 -5.62 -14.69 -11.73
CA LYS A 50 -5.90 -15.77 -12.68
C LYS A 50 -4.74 -15.88 -13.68
N ASP A 51 -4.40 -17.11 -14.04
CA ASP A 51 -3.45 -17.40 -15.11
C ASP A 51 -4.25 -17.45 -16.44
N ASP A 52 -4.64 -16.27 -16.93
CA ASP A 52 -5.34 -16.03 -18.19
C ASP A 52 -4.35 -15.62 -19.30
N ASP A 53 -4.83 -15.50 -20.55
CA ASP A 53 -4.00 -15.11 -21.69
C ASP A 53 -3.29 -13.76 -21.44
N ALA A 54 -3.97 -12.81 -20.80
CA ALA A 54 -3.37 -11.53 -20.39
C ALA A 54 -2.26 -11.69 -19.34
N MET A 55 -2.29 -12.74 -18.53
CA MET A 55 -1.20 -13.08 -17.61
C MET A 55 0.02 -13.62 -18.38
N ILE A 56 -0.21 -14.45 -19.40
CA ILE A 56 0.85 -15.00 -20.25
C ILE A 56 1.54 -13.86 -21.01
N GLU A 57 0.78 -12.95 -21.63
CA GLU A 57 1.33 -11.75 -22.27
C GLU A 57 2.16 -10.89 -21.31
N THR A 58 1.68 -10.73 -20.08
CA THR A 58 2.41 -9.99 -19.03
C THR A 58 3.73 -10.72 -18.69
N ALA A 59 3.71 -12.04 -18.56
CA ALA A 59 4.90 -12.84 -18.28
C ALA A 59 5.92 -12.75 -19.43
N ASP A 60 5.49 -12.81 -20.68
CA ASP A 60 6.35 -12.65 -21.85
C ASP A 60 6.97 -11.25 -21.91
N SER A 61 6.19 -10.22 -21.60
CA SER A 61 6.70 -8.86 -21.48
C SER A 61 7.76 -8.74 -20.39
N ILE A 62 7.50 -9.32 -19.21
CA ILE A 62 8.46 -9.32 -18.08
C ILE A 62 9.72 -10.12 -18.43
N LYS A 63 9.58 -11.20 -19.16
CA LYS A 63 10.73 -11.99 -19.62
C LYS A 63 11.65 -11.16 -20.52
N LYS A 64 11.06 -10.34 -21.39
CA LYS A 64 11.78 -9.53 -22.40
C LYS A 64 12.32 -8.22 -21.85
N TYR A 65 11.54 -7.51 -21.04
CA TYR A 65 11.84 -6.14 -20.60
C TYR A 65 12.04 -5.99 -19.08
N GLY A 66 11.81 -7.04 -18.30
CA GLY A 66 11.75 -6.95 -16.85
C GLY A 66 10.44 -6.34 -16.34
N VAL A 67 10.37 -6.15 -15.05
CA VAL A 67 9.22 -5.48 -14.41
C VAL A 67 9.44 -3.97 -14.45
N LEU A 68 8.71 -3.27 -15.32
CA LEU A 68 8.88 -1.84 -15.57
C LEU A 68 8.33 -0.96 -14.44
N VAL A 69 7.28 -1.41 -13.76
CA VAL A 69 6.65 -0.69 -12.66
C VAL A 69 6.85 -1.48 -11.37
N PRO A 70 7.52 -0.93 -10.36
CA PRO A 70 7.78 -1.66 -9.11
C PRO A 70 6.48 -2.00 -8.37
N ALA A 71 6.49 -3.09 -7.63
CA ALA A 71 5.43 -3.44 -6.70
C ALA A 71 5.53 -2.61 -5.42
N ILE A 72 4.50 -2.64 -4.57
CA ILE A 72 4.51 -2.04 -3.24
C ILE A 72 4.38 -3.15 -2.22
N ALA A 73 5.27 -3.17 -1.23
CA ALA A 73 5.23 -4.11 -0.13
C ALA A 73 5.55 -3.42 1.20
N ARG A 74 5.24 -4.09 2.30
CA ARG A 74 5.60 -3.66 3.66
C ARG A 74 6.35 -4.77 4.39
N PRO A 75 7.21 -4.44 5.37
CA PRO A 75 7.88 -5.42 6.20
C PRO A 75 6.87 -6.25 7.00
N ARG A 76 7.16 -7.55 7.20
CA ARG A 76 6.37 -8.42 8.09
C ARG A 76 7.11 -8.63 9.40
N PRO A 77 6.37 -8.76 10.54
CA PRO A 77 6.98 -9.08 11.82
C PRO A 77 7.71 -10.43 11.83
N ASP A 78 7.20 -11.40 11.04
CA ASP A 78 7.74 -12.76 10.95
C ASP A 78 8.88 -12.89 9.91
N GLY A 79 9.34 -11.79 9.35
CA GLY A 79 10.34 -11.73 8.28
C GLY A 79 9.73 -11.75 6.88
N GLY A 80 10.52 -11.30 5.90
CA GLY A 80 10.06 -11.08 4.53
C GLY A 80 9.11 -9.88 4.42
N TYR A 81 8.37 -9.82 3.33
CA TYR A 81 7.53 -8.69 2.97
C TYR A 81 6.12 -9.12 2.61
N GLU A 82 5.12 -8.36 3.01
CA GLU A 82 3.74 -8.52 2.56
C GLU A 82 3.48 -7.63 1.35
N LEU A 83 3.06 -8.24 0.25
CA LEU A 83 2.81 -7.56 -1.02
C LEU A 83 1.48 -6.81 -0.97
N VAL A 84 1.52 -5.49 -0.93
CA VAL A 84 0.33 -4.62 -0.88
C VAL A 84 -0.25 -4.40 -2.27
N ALA A 85 0.60 -4.14 -3.27
CA ALA A 85 0.18 -3.96 -4.66
C ALA A 85 1.16 -4.63 -5.63
N GLY A 86 0.64 -5.25 -6.69
CA GLY A 86 1.45 -5.89 -7.72
C GLY A 86 1.38 -7.42 -7.76
N HIS A 87 0.35 -8.05 -7.20
CA HIS A 87 0.15 -9.50 -7.17
C HIS A 87 0.21 -10.15 -8.56
N ARG A 88 -0.38 -9.51 -9.60
CA ARG A 88 -0.28 -10.02 -10.98
C ARG A 88 1.16 -9.95 -11.51
N ARG A 89 1.90 -8.88 -11.20
CA ARG A 89 3.33 -8.73 -11.59
C ARG A 89 4.21 -9.77 -10.90
N ARG A 90 3.97 -10.04 -9.62
CA ARG A 90 4.65 -11.13 -8.91
C ARG A 90 4.39 -12.48 -9.59
N ARG A 91 3.12 -12.82 -9.87
CA ARG A 91 2.76 -14.08 -10.55
C ARG A 91 3.36 -14.17 -11.94
N ALA A 92 3.30 -13.10 -12.72
CA ALA A 92 3.89 -13.06 -14.04
C ALA A 92 5.43 -13.18 -14.02
N SER A 93 6.10 -12.63 -12.98
CA SER A 93 7.54 -12.79 -12.76
C SER A 93 7.90 -14.25 -12.45
N GLU A 94 7.10 -14.95 -11.65
CA GLU A 94 7.25 -16.39 -11.41
C GLU A 94 7.14 -17.19 -12.72
N LEU A 95 6.12 -16.91 -13.54
CA LEU A 95 5.94 -17.56 -14.84
C LEU A 95 7.06 -17.22 -15.84
N ALA A 96 7.62 -16.02 -15.75
CA ALA A 96 8.77 -15.59 -16.54
C ALA A 96 10.12 -16.19 -16.08
N GLY A 97 10.12 -16.95 -14.98
CA GLY A 97 11.33 -17.56 -14.41
C GLY A 97 12.28 -16.54 -13.78
N LYS A 98 11.78 -15.40 -13.27
CA LYS A 98 12.57 -14.44 -12.52
C LYS A 98 12.70 -14.89 -11.06
N GLU A 99 13.83 -14.61 -10.44
CA GLU A 99 14.08 -14.91 -9.03
C GLU A 99 13.73 -13.71 -8.14
N THR A 100 13.88 -12.50 -8.67
CA THR A 100 13.60 -11.23 -7.97
C THR A 100 12.65 -10.36 -8.76
N MET A 101 12.10 -9.34 -8.12
CA MET A 101 11.36 -8.25 -8.77
C MET A 101 11.59 -6.92 -8.06
N PRO A 102 11.48 -5.78 -8.78
CA PRO A 102 11.60 -4.46 -8.18
C PRO A 102 10.38 -4.15 -7.31
N VAL A 103 10.65 -3.72 -6.08
CA VAL A 103 9.63 -3.42 -5.04
C VAL A 103 9.99 -2.12 -4.34
N ILE A 104 9.00 -1.30 -4.06
CA ILE A 104 9.08 -0.18 -3.13
C ILE A 104 8.59 -0.68 -1.78
N VAL A 105 9.47 -0.65 -0.78
CA VAL A 105 9.13 -1.02 0.59
C VAL A 105 8.68 0.21 1.34
N ARG A 106 7.46 0.17 1.89
CA ARG A 106 6.87 1.22 2.71
C ARG A 106 6.54 0.68 4.09
N ASP A 107 6.78 1.47 5.11
CA ASP A 107 6.29 1.18 6.46
C ASP A 107 4.81 1.62 6.54
N LEU A 108 3.92 0.66 6.41
CA LEU A 108 2.47 0.87 6.34
C LEU A 108 1.79 0.10 7.47
N ASP A 109 0.91 0.78 8.20
CA ASP A 109 0.00 0.09 9.11
C ASP A 109 -1.06 -0.72 8.33
N ASP A 110 -1.86 -1.51 9.03
CA ASP A 110 -2.85 -2.41 8.41
C ASP A 110 -3.92 -1.64 7.63
N ASP A 111 -4.35 -0.49 8.14
CA ASP A 111 -5.39 0.32 7.52
C ASP A 111 -4.86 1.00 6.25
N ALA A 112 -3.68 1.60 6.30
CA ALA A 112 -3.06 2.22 5.12
C ALA A 112 -2.73 1.19 4.03
N ALA A 113 -2.21 0.02 4.41
CA ALA A 113 -1.94 -1.07 3.48
C ALA A 113 -3.23 -1.58 2.82
N THR A 114 -4.31 -1.73 3.59
CA THR A 114 -5.63 -2.14 3.07
C THR A 114 -6.17 -1.12 2.06
N ILE A 115 -6.09 0.18 2.37
CA ILE A 115 -6.55 1.24 1.46
C ILE A 115 -5.76 1.20 0.13
N ILE A 116 -4.43 1.15 0.18
CA ILE A 116 -3.59 1.09 -1.02
C ILE A 116 -3.88 -0.18 -1.84
N MET A 117 -4.02 -1.32 -1.18
CA MET A 117 -4.35 -2.60 -1.84
C MET A 117 -5.69 -2.50 -2.57
N VAL A 118 -6.73 -1.97 -1.94
CA VAL A 118 -8.05 -1.81 -2.54
C VAL A 118 -7.99 -0.83 -3.71
N ASP A 119 -7.38 0.35 -3.55
CA ASP A 119 -7.33 1.40 -4.57
C ASP A 119 -6.58 0.96 -5.82
N SER A 120 -5.47 0.23 -5.65
CA SER A 120 -4.72 -0.32 -6.78
C SER A 120 -5.50 -1.33 -7.63
N ASN A 121 -6.61 -1.86 -7.11
CA ASN A 121 -7.42 -2.87 -7.78
C ASN A 121 -8.81 -2.38 -8.20
N LEU A 122 -9.41 -1.38 -7.52
CA LEU A 122 -10.76 -0.88 -7.84
C LEU A 122 -10.89 -0.27 -9.25
N GLN A 123 -9.77 0.19 -9.82
CA GLN A 123 -9.74 0.77 -11.17
C GLN A 123 -9.75 -0.29 -12.29
N ARG A 124 -9.77 -1.59 -11.94
CA ARG A 124 -9.86 -2.66 -12.96
C ARG A 124 -11.26 -2.75 -13.53
N GLU A 125 -11.36 -2.81 -14.86
CA GLU A 125 -12.63 -2.88 -15.58
C GLU A 125 -13.43 -4.15 -15.29
N ASN A 126 -12.77 -5.28 -15.02
CA ASN A 126 -13.37 -6.61 -14.90
C ASN A 126 -13.38 -7.15 -13.45
N LEU A 127 -13.87 -6.35 -12.49
CA LEU A 127 -14.08 -6.82 -11.12
C LEU A 127 -15.43 -7.51 -10.98
N LEU A 128 -15.42 -8.69 -10.35
CA LEU A 128 -16.67 -9.36 -9.96
C LEU A 128 -17.42 -8.49 -8.92
N PRO A 129 -18.77 -8.46 -8.96
CA PRO A 129 -19.56 -7.73 -7.97
C PRO A 129 -19.23 -8.11 -6.52
N SER A 130 -18.94 -9.41 -6.27
CA SER A 130 -18.53 -9.92 -4.96
C SER A 130 -17.15 -9.40 -4.53
N GLU A 131 -16.18 -9.32 -5.45
CA GLU A 131 -14.84 -8.76 -5.17
C GLU A 131 -14.96 -7.27 -4.87
N ARG A 132 -15.78 -6.53 -5.63
CA ARG A 132 -16.06 -5.11 -5.40
C ARG A 132 -16.73 -4.86 -4.05
N ALA A 133 -17.73 -5.68 -3.70
CA ALA A 133 -18.42 -5.59 -2.41
C ALA A 133 -17.45 -5.77 -1.24
N PHE A 134 -16.63 -6.80 -1.29
CA PHE A 134 -15.65 -7.09 -0.25
C PHE A 134 -14.58 -6.00 -0.14
N ALA A 135 -14.10 -5.51 -1.27
CA ALA A 135 -13.13 -4.41 -1.33
C ALA A 135 -13.68 -3.12 -0.69
N TYR A 136 -14.93 -2.75 -1.01
CA TYR A 136 -15.57 -1.58 -0.39
C TYR A 136 -15.74 -1.74 1.12
N LYS A 137 -16.12 -2.93 1.57
CA LYS A 137 -16.23 -3.23 3.01
C LYS A 137 -14.88 -3.04 3.71
N MET A 138 -13.81 -3.67 3.20
CA MET A 138 -12.47 -3.54 3.78
C MET A 138 -12.02 -2.07 3.84
N LYS A 139 -12.20 -1.32 2.75
CA LYS A 139 -11.81 0.09 2.70
C LYS A 139 -12.59 0.95 3.67
N LEU A 140 -13.91 0.73 3.79
CA LEU A 140 -14.77 1.45 4.75
C LEU A 140 -14.35 1.17 6.20
N GLU A 141 -13.99 -0.06 6.52
CA GLU A 141 -13.51 -0.44 7.85
C GLU A 141 -12.17 0.25 8.15
N ALA A 142 -11.21 0.21 7.23
CA ALA A 142 -9.91 0.87 7.37
C ALA A 142 -10.05 2.39 7.57
N ILE A 143 -10.87 3.07 6.77
CA ILE A 143 -11.10 4.53 6.92
C ILE A 143 -11.75 4.86 8.27
N LYS A 144 -12.68 4.04 8.75
CA LYS A 144 -13.30 4.25 10.08
C LYS A 144 -12.28 4.12 11.21
N HIS A 145 -11.37 3.14 11.14
CA HIS A 145 -10.31 2.95 12.12
C HIS A 145 -9.34 4.14 12.14
N GLN A 146 -8.94 4.64 10.98
CA GLN A 146 -8.10 5.85 10.88
C GLN A 146 -8.82 7.10 11.42
N GLY A 147 -10.12 7.27 11.13
CA GLY A 147 -10.93 8.36 11.65
C GLY A 147 -11.04 8.34 13.18
N ALA A 148 -11.21 7.17 13.78
CA ALA A 148 -11.26 7.03 15.24
C ALA A 148 -9.95 7.39 15.94
N ARG A 149 -8.79 7.23 15.27
CA ARG A 149 -7.47 7.63 15.79
C ARG A 149 -7.24 9.14 15.75
N THR A 150 -7.88 9.86 14.83
CA THR A 150 -7.74 11.32 14.66
C THR A 150 -8.69 12.13 15.53
N ASP A 151 -9.76 11.57 16.07
CA ASP A 151 -10.73 12.29 16.92
C ASP A 151 -10.18 12.69 18.32
N LEU A 152 -8.94 12.32 18.66
CA LEU A 152 -8.26 12.76 19.88
C LEU A 152 -7.60 14.14 19.78
N THR A 153 -7.58 14.77 18.60
CA THR A 153 -7.04 16.13 18.41
C THR A 153 -8.01 16.98 17.60
N SER A 154 -8.77 17.75 18.32
CA SER A 154 -9.67 18.86 18.02
C SER A 154 -9.53 19.61 16.69
N VAL A 155 -10.73 20.01 16.19
CA VAL A 155 -11.08 21.32 15.61
C VAL A 155 -10.58 21.62 14.20
N GLN A 156 -11.38 21.21 13.21
CA GLN A 156 -12.06 22.14 12.30
C GLN A 156 -13.18 21.39 11.59
N VAL A 157 -14.43 21.86 11.76
CA VAL A 157 -15.64 21.35 11.08
C VAL A 157 -15.64 21.87 9.66
N GLU A 158 -14.75 21.38 8.82
CA GLU A 158 -15.05 21.24 7.40
C GLU A 158 -15.87 19.96 7.28
N GLN A 159 -16.97 20.02 6.48
CA GLN A 159 -17.86 18.90 6.24
C GLN A 159 -17.04 17.67 5.83
N LYS A 160 -16.62 16.85 6.81
CA LYS A 160 -15.99 15.56 6.54
C LYS A 160 -16.99 14.75 5.75
N LEU A 161 -16.75 14.58 4.47
CA LEU A 161 -17.46 13.61 3.64
C LEU A 161 -17.52 12.30 4.43
N SER A 162 -18.71 11.69 4.53
CA SER A 162 -18.79 10.41 5.22
C SER A 162 -17.81 9.42 4.57
N ALA A 163 -17.26 8.46 5.33
CA ALA A 163 -16.36 7.45 4.76
C ALA A 163 -16.95 6.78 3.50
N ARG A 164 -18.28 6.63 3.43
CA ARG A 164 -19.01 6.10 2.27
C ARG A 164 -18.89 6.99 1.05
N ASP A 165 -19.02 8.31 1.23
CA ASP A 165 -18.97 9.27 0.14
C ASP A 165 -17.52 9.45 -0.36
N GLN A 166 -16.55 9.31 0.53
CA GLN A 166 -15.14 9.29 0.17
C GLN A 166 -14.82 8.08 -0.71
N VAL A 167 -15.21 6.88 -0.29
CA VAL A 167 -15.03 5.65 -1.08
C VAL A 167 -15.74 5.74 -2.43
N ALA A 168 -16.98 6.31 -2.47
CA ALA A 168 -17.70 6.49 -3.71
C ALA A 168 -16.99 7.42 -4.69
N LYS A 169 -16.48 8.55 -4.20
CA LYS A 169 -15.76 9.53 -5.01
C LYS A 169 -14.49 8.93 -5.62
N GLU A 170 -13.71 8.21 -4.84
CA GLU A 170 -12.46 7.60 -5.26
C GLU A 170 -12.67 6.40 -6.21
N ALA A 171 -13.77 5.66 -6.03
CA ALA A 171 -14.15 4.54 -6.89
C ALA A 171 -14.91 4.96 -8.17
N GLY A 172 -15.17 6.26 -8.37
CA GLY A 172 -15.95 6.75 -9.50
C GLY A 172 -17.45 6.40 -9.43
N GLU A 173 -17.95 6.04 -8.24
CA GLU A 173 -19.36 5.75 -8.01
C GLU A 173 -20.17 7.03 -7.80
N ARG A 174 -21.46 7.02 -8.20
CA ARG A 174 -22.30 8.23 -8.17
C ARG A 174 -22.61 8.73 -6.76
N SER A 175 -22.62 7.86 -5.76
CA SER A 175 -22.89 8.23 -4.36
C SER A 175 -22.48 7.16 -3.37
N GLY A 176 -22.30 7.53 -2.08
CA GLY A 176 -22.05 6.60 -0.99
C GLY A 176 -23.17 5.56 -0.77
N ILE A 177 -24.40 5.86 -1.22
CA ILE A 177 -25.52 4.90 -1.19
C ILE A 177 -25.25 3.74 -2.15
N GLN A 178 -24.64 4.00 -3.29
CA GLN A 178 -24.29 2.94 -4.26
C GLN A 178 -23.24 2.00 -3.68
N VAL A 179 -22.23 2.52 -2.98
CA VAL A 179 -21.24 1.72 -2.25
C VAL A 179 -21.94 0.81 -1.22
N MET A 180 -22.91 1.34 -0.48
CA MET A 180 -23.66 0.57 0.53
C MET A 180 -24.55 -0.54 -0.04
N ARG A 181 -24.87 -0.53 -1.33
CA ARG A 181 -25.59 -1.64 -2.00
C ARG A 181 -24.69 -2.84 -2.25
N TYR A 182 -23.39 -2.66 -2.25
CA TYR A 182 -22.42 -3.73 -2.42
C TYR A 182 -22.03 -4.36 -1.08
N VAL A 183 -22.06 -3.61 0.02
CA VAL A 183 -21.68 -4.01 1.38
C VAL A 183 -22.88 -4.53 2.16
#